data_f4d415cdb73dc5f94a3557ceb4858462
#
_entry.id   f4d415cdb73dc5f94a3557ceb4858462
#
_cell.length_a   1.000
_cell.length_b   1.000
_cell.length_c   1.000
_cell.angle_alpha   90.00
_cell.angle_beta   90.00
_cell.angle_gamma   90.00
#
_symmetry.space_group_name_H-M   'P 1'
#
loop_
_entity.id
_entity.type
_entity.pdbx_description
1 polymer ?
#
loop_
_entity_poly.entity_id
_entity_poly.type
_entity_poly.pdbx_seq_one_letter_code
_entity_poly.pdbx_strand_id
1 'polypeptide(L)'
;AGWMQYMRTHVYTQGGKPMLAALGHVAQRGFVVCLVVWAALYFGLRGRELPLYRPGRVLAGGIVAGAAVLTLLANCVPGFPSLGRLDDVLIFNDNWGTYRGTAWRITVESWLAQPVWRKLLGVGPGMMHTAVADWAGAGITDRMKTFYAAHNEYLELLLTTGAAGLAAWLWFVIAHLRRAAQNWLRPGVAPVTLALVSYLAH
;
A
#
# COMPACT_ATOMS: atom_id res chain seq x y z
N ALA A 1 2.13 -6.84 -31.90
CA ALA A 1 3.41 -7.60 -31.83
C ALA A 1 4.42 -6.96 -30.86
N GLY A 2 4.52 -5.60 -30.77
CA GLY A 2 5.55 -4.91 -29.96
C GLY A 2 5.37 -5.07 -28.44
N TRP A 3 4.15 -5.10 -27.92
CA TRP A 3 3.90 -5.16 -26.48
C TRP A 3 4.27 -6.53 -25.87
N MET A 4 3.98 -7.61 -26.56
CA MET A 4 4.39 -8.96 -26.14
C MET A 4 5.91 -9.16 -26.19
N GLN A 5 6.57 -8.52 -27.13
CA GLN A 5 8.04 -8.57 -27.25
C GLN A 5 8.71 -7.72 -26.17
N TYR A 6 8.13 -6.55 -25.83
CA TYR A 6 8.55 -5.71 -24.71
C TYR A 6 8.40 -6.45 -23.38
N MET A 7 7.28 -7.10 -23.14
CA MET A 7 7.05 -7.91 -21.94
C MET A 7 8.02 -9.10 -21.85
N ARG A 8 8.30 -9.77 -22.97
CA ARG A 8 9.29 -10.86 -23.00
C ARG A 8 10.70 -10.40 -22.66
N THR A 9 11.16 -9.27 -23.17
CA THR A 9 12.54 -8.81 -22.99
C THR A 9 12.76 -8.09 -21.67
N HIS A 10 11.77 -7.40 -21.09
CA HIS A 10 11.95 -6.59 -19.90
C HIS A 10 11.45 -7.26 -18.61
N VAL A 11 10.44 -8.12 -18.69
CA VAL A 11 9.92 -8.85 -17.53
C VAL A 11 10.66 -10.18 -17.31
N TYR A 12 11.19 -10.80 -18.39
CA TYR A 12 11.89 -12.09 -18.29
C TYR A 12 13.39 -11.99 -17.95
N THR A 13 14.03 -10.84 -18.12
CA THR A 13 15.49 -10.72 -18.00
C THR A 13 15.98 -10.13 -16.68
N GLN A 14 15.11 -9.63 -15.83
CA GLN A 14 15.53 -9.25 -14.47
C GLN A 14 15.65 -10.50 -13.58
N GLY A 15 16.81 -11.14 -13.63
CA GLY A 15 17.21 -12.15 -12.65
C GLY A 15 16.91 -13.61 -13.00
N GLY A 16 16.60 -13.96 -14.24
CA GLY A 16 16.52 -15.36 -14.70
C GLY A 16 15.44 -16.23 -14.03
N LYS A 17 14.50 -15.63 -13.31
CA LYS A 17 13.40 -16.38 -12.67
C LYS A 17 12.20 -16.44 -13.63
N PRO A 18 11.60 -17.62 -13.85
CA PRO A 18 10.43 -17.73 -14.69
C PRO A 18 9.29 -16.86 -14.13
N MET A 19 8.56 -16.17 -15.00
CA MET A 19 7.44 -15.27 -14.66
C MET A 19 6.43 -15.91 -13.70
N LEU A 20 6.18 -17.21 -13.82
CA LEU A 20 5.30 -17.97 -12.91
C LEU A 20 5.84 -18.00 -11.48
N ALA A 21 7.15 -18.05 -11.27
CA ALA A 21 7.74 -17.99 -9.93
C ALA A 21 7.62 -16.58 -9.34
N ALA A 22 7.82 -15.53 -10.15
CA ALA A 22 7.63 -14.14 -9.71
C ALA A 22 6.17 -13.85 -9.37
N LEU A 23 5.22 -14.29 -10.21
CA LEU A 23 3.78 -14.19 -9.95
C LEU A 23 3.38 -15.01 -8.70
N GLY A 24 3.99 -16.19 -8.51
CA GLY A 24 3.77 -17.02 -7.32
C GLY A 24 4.19 -16.29 -6.04
N HIS A 25 5.32 -15.62 -6.01
CA HIS A 25 5.78 -14.87 -4.84
C HIS A 25 4.91 -13.63 -4.55
N VAL A 26 4.48 -12.91 -5.57
CA VAL A 26 3.57 -11.76 -5.41
C VAL A 26 2.20 -12.23 -4.93
N ALA A 27 1.66 -13.30 -5.54
CA ALA A 27 0.39 -13.88 -5.13
C ALA A 27 0.44 -14.44 -3.70
N GLN A 28 1.54 -15.09 -3.30
CA GLN A 28 1.71 -15.58 -1.93
C GLN A 28 1.72 -14.44 -0.90
N ARG A 29 2.43 -13.34 -1.17
CA ARG A 29 2.48 -12.19 -0.25
C ARG A 29 1.10 -11.54 -0.13
N GLY A 30 0.43 -11.28 -1.24
CA GLY A 30 -0.94 -10.74 -1.25
C GLY A 30 -1.93 -11.67 -0.55
N PHE A 31 -1.85 -12.98 -0.80
CA PHE A 31 -2.70 -13.98 -0.16
C PHE A 31 -2.51 -14.00 1.36
N VAL A 32 -1.27 -13.95 1.87
CA VAL A 32 -0.99 -13.92 3.32
C VAL A 32 -1.58 -12.66 3.95
N VAL A 33 -1.39 -11.48 3.34
CA VAL A 33 -1.98 -10.23 3.83
C VAL A 33 -3.51 -10.30 3.84
N CYS A 34 -4.13 -10.76 2.75
CA CYS A 34 -5.58 -10.94 2.68
C CYS A 34 -6.09 -11.93 3.73
N LEU A 35 -5.35 -13.01 3.98
CA LEU A 35 -5.72 -14.04 4.96
C LEU A 35 -5.63 -13.50 6.40
N VAL A 36 -4.60 -12.71 6.70
CA VAL A 36 -4.43 -12.05 8.01
C VAL A 36 -5.54 -11.01 8.23
N VAL A 37 -5.81 -10.17 7.24
CA VAL A 37 -6.90 -9.18 7.29
C VAL A 37 -8.25 -9.85 7.41
N TRP A 38 -8.48 -10.92 6.62
CA TRP A 38 -9.71 -11.71 6.71
C TRP A 38 -9.88 -12.35 8.08
N ALA A 39 -8.82 -12.97 8.63
CA ALA A 39 -8.86 -13.54 9.97
C ALA A 39 -9.15 -12.49 11.04
N ALA A 40 -8.49 -11.33 10.97
CA ALA A 40 -8.70 -10.23 11.90
C ALA A 40 -10.14 -9.71 11.84
N LEU A 41 -10.70 -9.54 10.63
CA LEU A 41 -12.09 -9.13 10.44
C LEU A 41 -13.08 -10.24 10.87
N TYR A 42 -12.83 -11.48 10.50
CA TYR A 42 -13.66 -12.61 10.89
C TYR A 42 -13.72 -12.75 12.41
N PHE A 43 -12.58 -12.79 13.07
CA PHE A 43 -12.50 -12.85 14.53
C PHE A 43 -12.95 -11.56 15.20
N GLY A 44 -12.76 -10.40 14.57
CA GLY A 44 -13.20 -9.12 15.11
C GLY A 44 -14.71 -8.88 15.05
N LEU A 45 -15.37 -9.34 13.99
CA LEU A 45 -16.77 -8.99 13.69
C LEU A 45 -17.77 -10.11 13.90
N ARG A 46 -17.38 -11.37 13.75
CA ARG A 46 -18.30 -12.52 13.81
C ARG A 46 -18.14 -13.41 15.04
N GLY A 47 -17.13 -13.18 15.86
CA GLY A 47 -16.62 -14.21 16.75
C GLY A 47 -17.25 -14.33 18.13
N ARG A 48 -18.35 -13.62 18.46
CA ARG A 48 -18.90 -13.68 19.84
C ARG A 48 -19.39 -15.06 20.26
N GLU A 49 -19.71 -15.93 19.30
CA GLU A 49 -20.29 -17.25 19.55
C GLU A 49 -19.28 -18.42 19.44
N LEU A 50 -18.03 -18.13 19.06
CA LEU A 50 -16.99 -19.16 18.91
C LEU A 50 -16.17 -19.29 20.21
N PRO A 51 -15.91 -20.52 20.71
CA PRO A 51 -15.14 -20.74 21.95
C PRO A 51 -13.69 -20.23 21.86
N LEU A 52 -13.12 -20.14 20.66
CA LEU A 52 -11.78 -19.62 20.38
C LEU A 52 -11.73 -18.11 20.13
N TYR A 53 -12.85 -17.41 20.24
CA TYR A 53 -12.95 -15.99 19.90
C TYR A 53 -12.03 -15.10 20.74
N ARG A 54 -12.06 -15.23 22.06
CA ARG A 54 -11.24 -14.41 22.95
C ARG A 54 -9.74 -14.65 22.75
N PRO A 55 -9.24 -15.90 22.81
CA PRO A 55 -7.82 -16.15 22.58
C PRO A 55 -7.40 -15.82 21.14
N GLY A 56 -8.22 -16.09 20.14
CA GLY A 56 -7.92 -15.73 18.73
C GLY A 56 -7.78 -14.22 18.52
N ARG A 57 -8.64 -13.40 19.14
CA ARG A 57 -8.53 -11.93 19.11
C ARG A 57 -7.27 -11.41 19.80
N VAL A 58 -6.97 -11.95 20.95
CA VAL A 58 -5.76 -11.55 21.71
C VAL A 58 -4.51 -11.91 20.92
N LEU A 59 -4.46 -13.13 20.35
CA LEU A 59 -3.35 -13.58 19.51
C LEU A 59 -3.21 -12.72 18.24
N ALA A 60 -4.29 -12.49 17.51
CA ALA A 60 -4.28 -11.67 16.28
C ALA A 60 -3.87 -10.22 16.61
N GLY A 61 -4.43 -9.65 17.66
CA GLY A 61 -4.06 -8.31 18.14
C GLY A 61 -2.58 -8.23 18.57
N GLY A 62 -2.09 -9.24 19.26
CA GLY A 62 -0.69 -9.36 19.66
C GLY A 62 0.27 -9.45 18.47
N ILE A 63 -0.07 -10.24 17.46
CA ILE A 63 0.72 -10.33 16.22
C ILE A 63 0.78 -8.98 15.48
N VAL A 64 -0.37 -8.32 15.31
CA VAL A 64 -0.44 -7.02 14.65
C VAL A 64 0.32 -5.95 15.44
N ALA A 65 0.11 -5.90 16.75
CA ALA A 65 0.83 -4.95 17.63
C ALA A 65 2.34 -5.24 17.63
N GLY A 66 2.76 -6.49 17.72
CA GLY A 66 4.16 -6.90 17.67
C GLY A 66 4.81 -6.53 16.33
N ALA A 67 4.15 -6.78 15.20
CA ALA A 67 4.62 -6.39 13.89
C ALA A 67 4.76 -4.86 13.76
N ALA A 68 3.77 -4.10 14.26
CA ALA A 68 3.82 -2.64 14.25
C ALA A 68 4.98 -2.10 15.11
N VAL A 69 5.16 -2.62 16.32
CA VAL A 69 6.27 -2.24 17.20
C VAL A 69 7.61 -2.58 16.56
N LEU A 70 7.75 -3.78 15.98
CA LEU A 70 8.97 -4.21 15.31
C LEU A 70 9.31 -3.31 14.12
N THR A 71 8.30 -2.96 13.30
CA THR A 71 8.45 -2.01 12.19
C THR A 71 8.90 -0.64 12.68
N LEU A 72 8.29 -0.12 13.76
CA LEU A 72 8.68 1.17 14.34
C LEU A 72 10.12 1.13 14.86
N LEU A 73 10.50 0.09 15.58
CA LEU A 73 11.86 -0.06 16.10
C LEU A 73 12.89 -0.15 14.96
N ALA A 74 12.61 -0.96 13.94
CA ALA A 74 13.50 -1.13 12.80
C ALA A 74 13.72 0.17 11.99
N ASN A 75 12.77 1.09 11.99
CA ASN A 75 12.88 2.36 11.25
C ASN A 75 13.31 3.56 12.11
N CYS A 76 13.07 3.52 13.42
CA CYS A 76 13.30 4.68 14.30
C CYS A 76 14.56 4.52 15.18
N VAL A 77 15.05 3.29 15.39
CA VAL A 77 16.22 3.05 16.25
C VAL A 77 17.48 2.95 15.39
N PRO A 78 18.43 3.89 15.52
CA PRO A 78 19.70 3.82 14.83
C PRO A 78 20.48 2.56 15.25
N GLY A 79 20.99 1.80 14.27
CA GLY A 79 21.74 0.59 14.54
C GLY A 79 20.89 -0.61 14.97
N PHE A 80 19.59 -0.60 14.68
CA PHE A 80 18.73 -1.76 14.91
C PHE A 80 19.30 -3.00 14.18
N PRO A 81 19.38 -4.16 14.86
CA PRO A 81 20.00 -5.34 14.28
C PRO A 81 19.22 -5.83 13.05
N SER A 82 19.95 -6.30 12.04
CA SER A 82 19.33 -6.90 10.85
C SER A 82 18.51 -8.13 11.21
N LEU A 83 17.30 -8.17 10.70
CA LEU A 83 16.36 -9.30 10.80
C LEU A 83 16.41 -10.17 9.55
N GLY A 84 17.45 -10.00 8.72
CA GLY A 84 17.66 -10.76 7.49
C GLY A 84 16.58 -10.46 6.45
N ARG A 85 15.83 -11.48 6.00
CA ARG A 85 14.77 -11.30 4.99
C ARG A 85 13.59 -10.44 5.43
N LEU A 86 13.41 -10.22 6.72
CA LEU A 86 12.36 -9.35 7.23
C LEU A 86 12.69 -7.87 7.02
N ASP A 87 13.96 -7.52 6.85
CA ASP A 87 14.38 -6.15 6.55
C ASP A 87 13.73 -5.63 5.26
N ASP A 88 13.61 -6.48 4.23
CA ASP A 88 12.96 -6.13 2.96
C ASP A 88 11.47 -5.75 3.11
N VAL A 89 10.85 -6.15 4.23
CA VAL A 89 9.43 -5.90 4.50
C VAL A 89 9.25 -4.81 5.56
N LEU A 90 10.10 -4.79 6.58
CA LEU A 90 9.93 -3.94 7.76
C LEU A 90 10.65 -2.60 7.65
N ILE A 91 11.78 -2.54 6.90
CA ILE A 91 12.57 -1.31 6.78
C ILE A 91 12.13 -0.51 5.55
N PHE A 92 11.55 0.67 5.79
CA PHE A 92 11.14 1.59 4.73
C PHE A 92 12.34 2.39 4.22
N ASN A 93 12.91 1.96 3.12
CA ASN A 93 13.99 2.64 2.41
C ASN A 93 13.65 2.79 0.92
N ASP A 94 14.52 3.45 0.17
CA ASP A 94 14.32 3.69 -1.26
C ASP A 94 14.10 2.42 -2.10
N ASN A 95 14.67 1.30 -1.68
CA ASN A 95 14.53 0.01 -2.36
C ASN A 95 13.30 -0.80 -1.90
N TRP A 96 12.60 -0.35 -0.85
CA TRP A 96 11.45 -1.04 -0.30
C TRP A 96 10.39 -1.34 -1.36
N GLY A 97 9.86 -2.57 -1.36
CA GLY A 97 8.78 -2.97 -2.25
C GLY A 97 9.13 -2.88 -3.74
N THR A 98 10.37 -3.13 -4.14
CA THR A 98 10.84 -3.02 -5.52
C THR A 98 10.83 -1.55 -5.99
N TYR A 99 11.53 -0.68 -5.25
CA TYR A 99 11.65 0.77 -5.48
C TYR A 99 10.37 1.59 -5.21
N ARG A 100 9.38 1.02 -4.55
CA ARG A 100 8.20 1.79 -4.11
C ARG A 100 8.57 2.86 -3.10
N GLY A 101 9.56 2.61 -2.22
CA GLY A 101 10.07 3.61 -1.29
C GLY A 101 10.57 4.88 -1.99
N THR A 102 11.33 4.74 -3.08
CA THR A 102 11.72 5.87 -3.93
C THR A 102 10.51 6.60 -4.49
N ALA A 103 9.51 5.85 -5.02
CA ALA A 103 8.28 6.45 -5.57
C ALA A 103 7.52 7.25 -4.52
N TRP A 104 7.40 6.72 -3.33
CA TRP A 104 6.71 7.36 -2.22
C TRP A 104 7.42 8.64 -1.78
N ARG A 105 8.74 8.58 -1.61
CA ARG A 105 9.55 9.74 -1.26
C ARG A 105 9.41 10.86 -2.30
N ILE A 106 9.58 10.54 -3.58
CA ILE A 106 9.44 11.50 -4.68
C ILE A 106 8.04 12.12 -4.70
N THR A 107 6.99 11.31 -4.50
CA THR A 107 5.61 11.80 -4.48
C THR A 107 5.37 12.77 -3.33
N VAL A 108 5.85 12.45 -2.13
CA VAL A 108 5.72 13.30 -0.94
C VAL A 108 6.51 14.59 -1.12
N GLU A 109 7.75 14.53 -1.58
CA GLU A 109 8.60 15.69 -1.82
C GLU A 109 8.01 16.61 -2.91
N SER A 110 7.49 16.02 -4.00
CA SER A 110 6.76 16.76 -5.05
C SER A 110 5.53 17.47 -4.48
N TRP A 111 4.75 16.81 -3.61
CA TRP A 111 3.59 17.44 -2.96
C TRP A 111 4.00 18.55 -2.00
N LEU A 112 5.05 18.34 -1.21
CA LEU A 112 5.58 19.35 -0.28
C LEU A 112 6.09 20.61 -1.03
N ALA A 113 6.61 20.45 -2.23
CA ALA A 113 7.07 21.56 -3.06
C ALA A 113 5.94 22.37 -3.72
N GLN A 114 4.70 21.84 -3.76
CA GLN A 114 3.57 22.54 -4.35
C GLN A 114 3.16 23.78 -3.54
N PRO A 115 2.60 24.81 -4.17
CA PRO A 115 2.01 25.95 -3.46
C PRO A 115 0.82 25.47 -2.62
N VAL A 116 0.49 26.24 -1.56
CA VAL A 116 -0.51 25.84 -0.55
C VAL A 116 -1.85 25.41 -1.16
N TRP A 117 -2.33 26.14 -2.17
CA TRP A 117 -3.60 25.81 -2.82
C TRP A 117 -3.57 24.46 -3.55
N ARG A 118 -2.42 24.07 -4.17
CA ARG A 118 -2.25 22.74 -4.77
C ARG A 118 -2.05 21.64 -3.73
N LYS A 119 -1.47 21.96 -2.58
CA LYS A 119 -1.43 20.99 -1.46
C LYS A 119 -2.83 20.64 -0.98
N LEU A 120 -3.76 21.60 -1.03
CA LEU A 120 -5.15 21.39 -0.62
C LEU A 120 -6.01 20.75 -1.71
N LEU A 121 -5.90 21.19 -2.96
CA LEU A 121 -6.79 20.79 -4.07
C LEU A 121 -6.13 19.82 -5.07
N GLY A 122 -4.81 19.59 -4.93
CA GLY A 122 -4.03 18.75 -5.82
C GLY A 122 -3.60 19.41 -7.12
N VAL A 123 -2.84 18.66 -7.90
CA VAL A 123 -2.35 19.10 -9.23
C VAL A 123 -3.31 18.73 -10.36
N GLY A 124 -4.30 17.91 -10.08
CA GLY A 124 -5.29 17.39 -11.03
C GLY A 124 -5.10 15.90 -11.34
N PRO A 125 -6.18 15.20 -11.72
CA PRO A 125 -6.12 13.81 -12.15
C PRO A 125 -5.19 13.62 -13.35
N GLY A 126 -4.37 12.57 -13.31
CA GLY A 126 -3.42 12.25 -14.38
C GLY A 126 -2.19 13.17 -14.46
N MET A 127 -2.08 14.20 -13.62
CA MET A 127 -0.97 15.17 -13.64
C MET A 127 0.23 14.79 -12.76
N MET A 128 0.24 13.57 -12.22
CA MET A 128 1.33 13.14 -11.35
C MET A 128 2.70 13.22 -12.02
N HIS A 129 2.83 12.72 -13.24
CA HIS A 129 4.10 12.76 -13.98
C HIS A 129 4.58 14.20 -14.19
N THR A 130 3.68 15.11 -14.57
CA THR A 130 4.01 16.53 -14.77
C THR A 130 4.44 17.17 -13.46
N ALA A 131 3.75 16.92 -12.36
CA ALA A 131 4.09 17.46 -11.04
C ALA A 131 5.46 16.99 -10.54
N VAL A 132 5.80 15.72 -10.78
CA VAL A 132 7.12 15.16 -10.46
C VAL A 132 8.20 15.76 -11.37
N ALA A 133 7.91 15.92 -12.67
CA ALA A 133 8.84 16.56 -13.61
C ALA A 133 9.12 18.02 -13.25
N ASP A 134 8.08 18.79 -12.92
CA ASP A 134 8.20 20.19 -12.50
C ASP A 134 9.02 20.31 -11.21
N TRP A 135 8.80 19.40 -10.24
CA TRP A 135 9.56 19.38 -8.98
C TRP A 135 11.03 19.02 -9.21
N ALA A 136 11.31 18.02 -10.03
CA ALA A 136 12.67 17.55 -10.27
C ALA A 136 13.50 18.51 -11.14
N GLY A 137 12.84 19.33 -11.98
CA GLY A 137 13.50 20.30 -12.85
C GLY A 137 14.58 19.68 -13.73
N ALA A 138 15.74 20.35 -13.84
CA ALA A 138 16.89 19.85 -14.62
C ALA A 138 17.60 18.63 -13.99
N GLY A 139 17.27 18.29 -12.73
CA GLY A 139 17.81 17.12 -12.00
C GLY A 139 17.11 15.82 -12.28
N ILE A 140 16.21 15.77 -13.28
CA ILE A 140 15.49 14.55 -13.64
C ILE A 140 16.46 13.47 -14.10
N THR A 141 16.57 12.39 -13.31
CA THR A 141 17.23 11.16 -13.74
C THR A 141 16.31 10.39 -14.70
N ASP A 142 16.89 9.53 -15.56
CA ASP A 142 16.07 8.70 -16.47
C ASP A 142 15.07 7.82 -15.72
N ARG A 143 15.35 7.44 -14.46
CA ARG A 143 14.41 6.75 -13.58
C ARG A 143 13.20 7.60 -13.20
N MET A 144 13.36 8.90 -12.96
CA MET A 144 12.26 9.80 -12.62
C MET A 144 11.34 10.06 -13.83
N LYS A 145 11.88 10.04 -15.05
CA LYS A 145 11.08 10.17 -16.29
C LYS A 145 10.09 9.03 -16.49
N THR A 146 10.29 7.89 -15.80
CA THR A 146 9.41 6.71 -15.90
C THR A 146 8.39 6.62 -14.75
N PHE A 147 8.36 7.60 -13.86
CA PHE A 147 7.42 7.62 -12.74
C PHE A 147 6.03 8.10 -13.17
N TYR A 148 5.14 7.18 -13.48
CA TYR A 148 3.75 7.47 -13.85
C TYR A 148 2.76 7.25 -12.71
N ALA A 149 3.16 6.55 -11.64
CA ALA A 149 2.30 6.23 -10.51
C ALA A 149 3.11 6.10 -9.21
N ALA A 150 2.52 6.50 -8.09
CA ALA A 150 3.12 6.32 -6.75
C ALA A 150 3.14 4.85 -6.31
N HIS A 151 2.41 3.96 -6.98
CA HIS A 151 2.13 2.60 -6.52
C HIS A 151 1.59 2.58 -5.07
N ASN A 152 0.87 3.63 -4.72
CA ASN A 152 0.21 3.84 -3.44
C ASN A 152 -0.95 4.82 -3.67
N GLU A 153 -2.17 4.32 -3.57
CA GLU A 153 -3.40 5.07 -3.84
C GLU A 153 -3.51 6.33 -2.97
N TYR A 154 -3.09 6.25 -1.70
CA TYR A 154 -3.17 7.38 -0.78
C TYR A 154 -2.25 8.54 -1.19
N LEU A 155 -1.03 8.21 -1.62
CA LEU A 155 -0.07 9.22 -2.06
C LEU A 155 -0.44 9.78 -3.43
N GLU A 156 -0.99 8.95 -4.31
CA GLU A 156 -1.47 9.39 -5.60
C GLU A 156 -2.67 10.34 -5.47
N LEU A 157 -3.63 10.01 -4.61
CA LEU A 157 -4.73 10.91 -4.24
C LEU A 157 -4.23 12.19 -3.59
N LEU A 158 -3.25 12.09 -2.67
CA LEU A 158 -2.69 13.27 -2.02
C LEU A 158 -2.08 14.25 -3.02
N LEU A 159 -1.33 13.76 -4.02
CA LEU A 159 -0.71 14.62 -5.02
C LEU A 159 -1.75 15.13 -6.04
N THR A 160 -2.65 14.27 -6.52
CA THR A 160 -3.56 14.59 -7.62
C THR A 160 -4.80 15.35 -7.18
N THR A 161 -5.37 15.05 -6.00
CA THR A 161 -6.60 15.69 -5.48
C THR A 161 -6.37 16.50 -4.20
N GLY A 162 -5.14 16.52 -3.71
CA GLY A 162 -4.74 17.25 -2.53
C GLY A 162 -5.25 16.66 -1.22
N ALA A 163 -4.93 17.34 -0.13
CA ALA A 163 -5.35 16.93 1.21
C ALA A 163 -6.88 16.89 1.36
N ALA A 164 -7.61 17.77 0.67
CA ALA A 164 -9.07 17.80 0.71
C ALA A 164 -9.67 16.56 0.02
N GLY A 165 -9.16 16.19 -1.16
CA GLY A 165 -9.61 14.99 -1.86
C GLY A 165 -9.29 13.70 -1.10
N LEU A 166 -8.07 13.59 -0.57
CA LEU A 166 -7.69 12.46 0.28
C LEU A 166 -8.58 12.38 1.53
N ALA A 167 -8.86 13.50 2.20
CA ALA A 167 -9.73 13.53 3.38
C ALA A 167 -11.16 13.09 3.03
N ALA A 168 -11.72 13.57 1.91
CA ALA A 168 -13.05 13.17 1.44
C ALA A 168 -13.11 11.68 1.12
N TRP A 169 -12.07 11.14 0.47
CA TRP A 169 -11.98 9.71 0.16
C TRP A 169 -11.86 8.86 1.44
N LEU A 170 -11.00 9.25 2.39
CA LEU A 170 -10.89 8.56 3.67
C LEU A 170 -12.21 8.59 4.45
N TRP A 171 -12.89 9.73 4.45
CA TRP A 171 -14.23 9.85 5.04
C TRP A 171 -15.22 8.86 4.41
N PHE A 172 -15.25 8.80 3.08
CA PHE A 172 -16.09 7.86 2.33
C PHE A 172 -15.81 6.42 2.74
N VAL A 173 -14.53 6.01 2.75
CA VAL A 173 -14.11 4.66 3.14
C VAL A 173 -14.51 4.35 4.59
N ILE A 174 -14.20 5.25 5.53
CA ILE A 174 -14.54 5.07 6.95
C ILE A 174 -16.05 4.95 7.15
N ALA A 175 -16.85 5.78 6.47
CA ALA A 175 -18.31 5.71 6.54
C ALA A 175 -18.85 4.37 6.04
N HIS A 176 -18.29 3.83 4.94
CA HIS A 176 -18.67 2.54 4.39
C HIS A 176 -18.26 1.39 5.32
N LEU A 177 -17.04 1.40 5.85
CA LEU A 177 -16.58 0.39 6.79
C LEU A 177 -17.41 0.37 8.08
N ARG A 178 -17.78 1.57 8.61
CA ARG A 178 -18.67 1.67 9.77
C ARG A 178 -20.06 1.08 9.49
N ARG A 179 -20.66 1.42 8.34
CA ARG A 179 -21.95 0.84 7.93
C ARG A 179 -21.88 -0.65 7.71
N ALA A 180 -20.81 -1.14 7.11
CA ALA A 180 -20.57 -2.56 6.91
C ALA A 180 -20.44 -3.29 8.24
N ALA A 181 -19.70 -2.75 9.21
CA ALA A 181 -19.57 -3.31 10.55
C ALA A 181 -20.94 -3.43 11.27
N GLN A 182 -21.80 -2.42 11.11
CA GLN A 182 -23.15 -2.43 11.70
C GLN A 182 -24.10 -3.43 11.04
N ASN A 183 -23.88 -3.77 9.77
CA ASN A 183 -24.75 -4.63 8.96
C ASN A 183 -24.08 -5.93 8.52
N TRP A 184 -23.02 -6.35 9.21
CA TRP A 184 -22.16 -7.47 8.81
C TRP A 184 -22.91 -8.79 8.51
N LEU A 185 -23.98 -9.04 9.25
CA LEU A 185 -24.80 -10.26 9.10
C LEU A 185 -25.76 -10.21 7.90
N ARG A 186 -25.92 -9.07 7.24
CA ARG A 186 -26.78 -8.99 6.05
C ARG A 186 -26.11 -9.67 4.86
N PRO A 187 -26.87 -10.43 4.06
CA PRO A 187 -26.35 -11.07 2.86
C PRO A 187 -25.67 -10.04 1.94
N GLY A 188 -24.49 -10.40 1.43
CA GLY A 188 -23.71 -9.55 0.50
C GLY A 188 -22.81 -8.50 1.16
N VAL A 189 -23.02 -8.11 2.42
CA VAL A 189 -22.19 -7.06 3.07
C VAL A 189 -20.77 -7.55 3.30
N ALA A 190 -20.60 -8.76 3.82
CA ALA A 190 -19.28 -9.30 4.12
C ALA A 190 -18.38 -9.41 2.88
N PRO A 191 -18.79 -10.01 1.74
CA PRO A 191 -17.92 -10.11 0.57
C PRO A 191 -17.58 -8.77 -0.04
N VAL A 192 -18.49 -7.80 -0.08
CA VAL A 192 -18.22 -6.44 -0.60
C VAL A 192 -17.23 -5.72 0.31
N THR A 193 -17.38 -5.85 1.63
CA THR A 193 -16.44 -5.25 2.58
C THR A 193 -15.05 -5.87 2.47
N LEU A 194 -14.96 -7.18 2.31
CA LEU A 194 -13.68 -7.86 2.11
C LEU A 194 -13.00 -7.43 0.81
N ALA A 195 -13.76 -7.26 -0.27
CA ALA A 195 -13.23 -6.73 -1.52
C ALA A 195 -12.70 -5.29 -1.36
N LEU A 196 -13.45 -4.43 -0.66
CA LEU A 196 -13.01 -3.07 -0.36
C LEU A 196 -11.73 -3.06 0.49
N VAL A 197 -11.67 -3.84 1.55
CA VAL A 197 -10.48 -3.92 2.42
C VAL A 197 -9.28 -4.48 1.65
N SER A 198 -9.48 -5.46 0.78
CA SER A 198 -8.41 -5.99 -0.07
C SER A 198 -7.88 -4.94 -1.05
N TYR A 199 -8.75 -4.12 -1.62
CA TYR A 199 -8.36 -2.98 -2.46
C TYR A 199 -7.55 -1.94 -1.68
N LEU A 200 -7.99 -1.61 -0.45
CA LEU A 200 -7.30 -0.63 0.41
C LEU A 200 -5.92 -1.07 0.91
N ALA A 201 -5.67 -2.39 0.93
CA ALA A 201 -4.41 -2.97 1.37
C ALA A 201 -3.38 -3.12 0.24
N HIS A 202 -3.75 -2.82 -1.00
CA HIS A 202 -2.90 -2.95 -2.19
C HIS A 202 -2.22 -1.64 -2.50
#